data_f9c30790aa133f1641655ad2ed1e07d3
#
_entry.id   f9c30790aa133f1641655ad2ed1e07d3
#
_cell.length_a   1.000
_cell.length_b   1.000
_cell.length_c   1.000
_cell.angle_alpha   90.00
_cell.angle_beta   90.00
_cell.angle_gamma   90.00
#
_symmetry.space_group_name_H-M   'P 1'
#
loop_
_entity.id
_entity.type
_entity.pdbx_description
1 polymer ?
#
loop_
_entity_poly.entity_id
_entity_poly.type
_entity_poly.pdbx_seq_one_letter_code
_entity_poly.pdbx_strand_id
1 'polypeptide(L)'
;MSCIKQGADAGSGMPGKDRDWNAYGRMQPRPPEPTPVEARNGRRVRDANVPPQGVYLPNNNRLTPEMRSPEYVQMSTAAAITLGVMPGRMHRCGCTRCLNLLLTYPEGCRANCAYCGLARHREADRDYADRNFIRVDWPAVPMREIAEIVARDGEHSPFHRMCISMITHPRSDADTVEVLKTWTARIDPATIPVSILSNPTTMNREDVVRLKDLGADIFTVALDAATPEIFERTRGKGVQSPHRWDRYWEVLLHARDVFGPQKFGAHIIVGMGESEYELLSLVQQLVDLGGHSHLFCFFPEQGSLMDHLPATPRDQWRRVQLARYLIDYAGVRIEQMSFDAQGRVEGYGLGAAELEDIVGTGTAFRTSGCPGKFQDDVSACDRPYGDSPPSDIASFPFQPNKQDLRKIRRQLKIPVVQD
;
A
#
# COMPACT_ATOMS: atom_id res chain seq x y z
N MET A 1 4.17 -2.14 -24.46
CA MET A 1 3.73 -1.25 -25.56
C MET A 1 4.00 0.18 -25.13
N SER A 2 4.65 0.92 -26.00
CA SER A 2 5.31 2.19 -25.80
C SER A 2 4.31 3.34 -25.58
N CYS A 3 4.42 4.11 -24.51
CA CYS A 3 3.95 5.49 -24.47
C CYS A 3 5.08 6.40 -24.95
N ILE A 4 4.84 7.09 -26.06
CA ILE A 4 5.74 8.03 -26.71
C ILE A 4 5.55 9.41 -26.06
N LYS A 5 6.67 10.12 -25.89
CA LYS A 5 6.85 11.47 -25.36
C LYS A 5 6.10 12.54 -26.15
N GLN A 6 5.63 13.57 -25.47
CA GLN A 6 5.66 14.95 -25.97
C GLN A 6 6.27 15.86 -24.92
N GLY A 7 7.20 16.71 -25.37
CA GLY A 7 8.03 17.55 -24.54
C GLY A 7 7.29 18.77 -23.99
N ALA A 8 7.77 19.25 -22.85
CA ALA A 8 7.32 20.50 -22.22
C ALA A 8 8.44 21.52 -22.22
N ASP A 9 8.10 22.73 -22.64
CA ASP A 9 8.91 23.94 -22.53
C ASP A 9 8.90 24.46 -21.08
N ALA A 10 10.06 24.99 -20.70
CA ALA A 10 10.28 25.57 -19.37
C ALA A 10 9.73 27.01 -19.32
N GLY A 11 8.95 27.32 -18.28
CA GLY A 11 8.53 28.67 -17.91
C GLY A 11 8.61 28.86 -16.41
N SER A 12 9.52 29.70 -15.97
CA SER A 12 9.76 30.14 -14.60
C SER A 12 8.60 30.95 -14.02
N GLY A 13 8.26 30.76 -12.74
CA GLY A 13 7.41 31.68 -11.97
C GLY A 13 6.73 31.04 -10.76
N MET A 14 7.22 31.25 -9.55
CA MET A 14 6.40 31.23 -8.34
C MET A 14 5.53 32.50 -8.32
N PRO A 15 4.33 32.50 -7.70
CA PRO A 15 4.07 32.25 -6.27
C PRO A 15 2.73 31.58 -5.92
N GLY A 16 2.64 31.21 -4.68
CA GLY A 16 1.62 30.78 -3.80
C GLY A 16 0.12 31.09 -4.00
N LYS A 17 -0.64 30.19 -3.37
CA LYS A 17 -2.08 30.17 -3.03
C LYS A 17 -3.00 29.71 -4.17
N ASP A 18 -3.87 28.75 -3.76
CA ASP A 18 -4.98 28.19 -4.52
C ASP A 18 -4.61 27.15 -5.59
N ARG A 19 -4.17 25.97 -5.14
CA ARG A 19 -4.28 24.77 -6.00
C ARG A 19 -5.70 24.21 -5.88
N ASP A 20 -6.44 24.39 -6.97
CA ASP A 20 -7.77 23.83 -7.19
C ASP A 20 -7.70 22.30 -7.18
N TRP A 21 -8.09 21.68 -6.08
CA TRP A 21 -8.18 20.23 -5.87
C TRP A 21 -9.17 19.55 -6.83
N ASN A 22 -10.06 20.32 -7.47
CA ASN A 22 -10.95 19.85 -8.52
C ASN A 22 -10.24 19.47 -9.83
N ALA A 23 -8.97 19.80 -10.00
CA ALA A 23 -8.21 19.43 -11.20
C ALA A 23 -7.95 17.91 -11.30
N TYR A 24 -7.84 17.21 -10.17
CA TYR A 24 -7.67 15.75 -10.17
C TYR A 24 -8.93 14.98 -10.54
N GLY A 25 -10.11 15.54 -10.30
CA GLY A 25 -11.40 14.93 -10.65
C GLY A 25 -11.88 15.26 -12.07
N ARG A 26 -11.32 16.29 -12.71
CA ARG A 26 -11.81 16.77 -14.02
C ARG A 26 -10.97 16.35 -15.23
N MET A 27 -9.79 15.76 -15.04
CA MET A 27 -9.00 15.20 -16.14
C MET A 27 -9.28 13.70 -16.25
N GLN A 28 -10.42 13.34 -16.84
CA GLN A 28 -10.60 12.02 -17.40
C GLN A 28 -10.18 12.07 -18.87
N PRO A 29 -9.09 11.41 -19.28
CA PRO A 29 -8.89 11.11 -20.68
C PRO A 29 -9.98 10.10 -21.09
N ARG A 30 -10.71 10.39 -22.17
CA ARG A 30 -11.55 9.36 -22.82
C ARG A 30 -10.67 8.15 -23.11
N PRO A 31 -11.17 6.93 -22.83
CA PRO A 31 -10.43 5.73 -23.21
C PRO A 31 -10.22 5.76 -24.74
N PRO A 32 -9.00 5.49 -25.22
CA PRO A 32 -8.77 5.35 -26.65
C PRO A 32 -9.57 4.14 -27.16
N GLU A 33 -10.25 4.33 -28.29
CA GLU A 33 -10.86 3.20 -29.01
C GLU A 33 -9.79 2.18 -29.36
N PRO A 34 -10.08 0.88 -29.29
CA PRO A 34 -9.13 -0.15 -29.64
C PRO A 34 -8.87 -0.14 -31.14
N THR A 35 -7.71 0.35 -31.56
CA THR A 35 -7.21 0.16 -32.92
C THR A 35 -6.72 -1.27 -33.11
N PRO A 36 -6.91 -1.89 -34.31
CA PRO A 36 -6.40 -3.21 -34.59
C PRO A 36 -4.88 -3.26 -34.51
N VAL A 37 -4.35 -4.22 -33.76
CA VAL A 37 -2.92 -4.43 -33.56
C VAL A 37 -2.36 -5.09 -34.85
N GLU A 38 -1.72 -4.30 -35.68
CA GLU A 38 -0.76 -4.82 -36.63
C GLU A 38 0.52 -5.22 -35.92
N ALA A 39 0.87 -6.50 -36.03
CA ALA A 39 2.11 -7.06 -35.54
C ALA A 39 3.28 -6.48 -36.35
N ARG A 40 4.09 -5.62 -35.72
CA ARG A 40 5.43 -5.26 -36.25
C ARG A 40 6.48 -5.25 -35.16
N ASN A 41 7.40 -6.18 -35.35
CA ASN A 41 8.83 -6.14 -35.11
C ASN A 41 9.43 -6.12 -33.70
N GLY A 42 9.96 -7.27 -33.32
CA GLY A 42 11.38 -7.39 -32.96
C GLY A 42 11.82 -6.82 -31.63
N ARG A 43 10.96 -6.76 -30.61
CA ARG A 43 11.46 -6.72 -29.22
C ARG A 43 11.47 -8.15 -28.70
N ARG A 44 12.65 -8.65 -28.35
CA ARG A 44 12.77 -9.84 -27.51
C ARG A 44 11.99 -9.56 -26.25
N VAL A 45 10.76 -10.08 -26.18
CA VAL A 45 10.14 -10.36 -24.89
C VAL A 45 11.19 -11.22 -24.19
N ARG A 46 11.72 -10.76 -23.05
CA ARG A 46 12.52 -11.64 -22.20
C ARG A 46 11.68 -12.88 -22.03
N ASP A 47 12.23 -14.01 -22.41
CA ASP A 47 11.56 -15.29 -22.21
C ASP A 47 11.29 -15.37 -20.70
N ALA A 48 10.03 -15.33 -20.31
CA ALA A 48 9.63 -15.30 -18.89
C ALA A 48 10.07 -16.57 -18.13
N ASN A 49 10.75 -17.48 -18.84
CA ASN A 49 11.29 -18.73 -18.33
C ASN A 49 12.81 -18.73 -18.14
N VAL A 50 13.52 -17.64 -18.45
CA VAL A 50 14.96 -17.54 -18.20
C VAL A 50 15.20 -16.50 -17.11
N PRO A 51 15.46 -16.93 -15.85
CA PRO A 51 15.85 -16.01 -14.81
C PRO A 51 17.16 -15.30 -15.19
N PRO A 52 17.38 -14.03 -14.76
CA PRO A 52 18.66 -13.39 -14.92
C PRO A 52 19.73 -14.29 -14.28
N GLN A 53 20.86 -14.48 -14.97
CA GLN A 53 21.97 -15.27 -14.42
C GLN A 53 22.39 -14.64 -13.09
N GLY A 54 22.15 -15.33 -11.98
CA GLY A 54 22.71 -14.97 -10.68
C GLY A 54 21.87 -15.28 -9.46
N VAL A 55 20.54 -15.16 -9.48
CA VAL A 55 19.76 -15.35 -8.25
C VAL A 55 18.59 -16.31 -8.49
N TYR A 56 18.82 -17.56 -8.20
CA TYR A 56 17.75 -18.53 -8.02
C TYR A 56 17.45 -18.60 -6.51
N LEU A 57 16.30 -18.07 -6.09
CA LEU A 57 15.84 -18.32 -4.73
C LEU A 57 15.47 -19.80 -4.63
N PRO A 58 16.12 -20.58 -3.76
CA PRO A 58 15.76 -21.99 -3.60
C PRO A 58 14.30 -22.10 -3.16
N ASN A 59 13.61 -23.15 -3.62
CA ASN A 59 12.20 -23.43 -3.29
C ASN A 59 11.92 -23.58 -1.77
N ASN A 60 12.94 -23.51 -0.92
CA ASN A 60 12.90 -23.61 0.53
C ASN A 60 13.45 -22.33 1.14
N ASN A 61 12.65 -21.28 1.13
CA ASN A 61 12.99 -19.92 1.57
C ASN A 61 12.90 -19.76 3.10
N ARG A 62 13.43 -20.70 3.85
CA ARG A 62 13.55 -20.59 5.29
C ARG A 62 14.56 -19.49 5.62
N LEU A 63 14.21 -18.56 6.49
CA LEU A 63 15.16 -17.56 6.98
C LEU A 63 16.29 -18.26 7.74
N THR A 64 17.53 -18.04 7.29
CA THR A 64 18.71 -18.47 8.02
C THR A 64 19.20 -17.36 8.96
N PRO A 65 20.03 -17.67 9.98
CA PRO A 65 20.54 -16.67 10.90
C PRO A 65 21.30 -15.51 10.22
N GLU A 66 21.82 -15.71 9.03
CA GLU A 66 22.55 -14.73 8.22
C GLU A 66 21.60 -13.81 7.45
N MET A 67 20.37 -14.25 7.16
CA MET A 67 19.38 -13.47 6.41
C MET A 67 18.72 -12.42 7.30
N ARG A 68 19.41 -11.34 7.56
CA ARG A 68 18.92 -10.22 8.39
C ARG A 68 19.15 -8.87 7.72
N SER A 69 18.31 -7.91 8.07
CA SER A 69 18.51 -6.51 7.68
C SER A 69 19.73 -5.90 8.38
N PRO A 70 20.45 -5.00 7.70
CA PRO A 70 20.09 -4.37 6.43
C PRO A 70 20.55 -5.14 5.17
N GLU A 71 21.39 -6.20 5.31
CA GLU A 71 21.97 -6.94 4.19
C GLU A 71 20.89 -7.69 3.39
N TYR A 72 19.89 -8.21 4.07
CA TYR A 72 18.74 -8.89 3.49
C TYR A 72 17.44 -8.19 3.84
N VAL A 73 16.50 -8.23 2.93
CA VAL A 73 15.11 -7.81 3.14
C VAL A 73 14.18 -8.87 2.58
N GLN A 74 13.00 -9.01 3.17
CA GLN A 74 11.94 -9.77 2.52
C GLN A 74 11.23 -8.87 1.51
N MET A 75 10.71 -9.46 0.42
CA MET A 75 9.86 -8.76 -0.55
C MET A 75 8.59 -9.55 -0.84
N SER A 76 7.52 -8.86 -1.22
CA SER A 76 6.30 -9.54 -1.60
C SER A 76 6.52 -10.46 -2.80
N THR A 77 5.84 -11.61 -2.87
CA THR A 77 5.86 -12.51 -4.03
C THR A 77 5.61 -11.77 -5.34
N ALA A 78 4.68 -10.80 -5.35
CA ALA A 78 4.41 -10.00 -6.53
C ALA A 78 5.63 -9.17 -6.97
N ALA A 79 6.36 -8.57 -6.02
CA ALA A 79 7.59 -7.85 -6.30
C ALA A 79 8.71 -8.79 -6.77
N ALA A 80 8.86 -9.97 -6.15
CA ALA A 80 9.85 -10.96 -6.53
C ALA A 80 9.64 -11.49 -7.96
N ILE A 81 8.38 -11.77 -8.34
CA ILE A 81 8.02 -12.16 -9.70
C ILE A 81 8.27 -11.02 -10.70
N THR A 82 7.87 -9.78 -10.34
CA THR A 82 8.05 -8.60 -11.20
C THR A 82 9.53 -8.28 -11.41
N LEU A 83 10.35 -8.41 -10.36
CA LEU A 83 11.81 -8.22 -10.41
C LEU A 83 12.52 -9.33 -11.21
N GLY A 84 11.87 -10.48 -11.38
CA GLY A 84 12.43 -11.65 -12.07
C GLY A 84 13.33 -12.53 -11.21
N VAL A 85 13.33 -12.37 -9.88
CA VAL A 85 14.08 -13.24 -8.95
C VAL A 85 13.27 -14.46 -8.52
N MET A 86 11.99 -14.49 -8.82
CA MET A 86 11.09 -15.62 -8.58
C MET A 86 10.29 -15.93 -9.84
N PRO A 87 10.16 -17.22 -10.27
CA PRO A 87 9.28 -17.58 -11.36
C PRO A 87 7.81 -17.47 -10.93
N GLY A 88 6.94 -17.01 -11.84
CA GLY A 88 5.50 -16.93 -11.56
C GLY A 88 4.74 -16.05 -12.53
N ARG A 89 3.42 -16.13 -12.42
CA ARG A 89 2.49 -15.23 -13.13
C ARG A 89 1.41 -14.77 -12.17
N MET A 90 1.14 -13.47 -12.17
CA MET A 90 0.05 -12.91 -11.41
C MET A 90 -1.28 -13.08 -12.15
N HIS A 91 -2.34 -13.38 -11.41
CA HIS A 91 -3.70 -13.46 -11.97
C HIS A 91 -4.05 -12.15 -12.69
N ARG A 92 -4.66 -12.25 -13.87
CA ARG A 92 -5.06 -11.11 -14.70
C ARG A 92 -3.91 -10.12 -14.98
N CYS A 93 -2.68 -10.61 -15.09
CA CYS A 93 -1.48 -9.80 -15.35
C CYS A 93 -1.29 -8.65 -14.33
N GLY A 94 -1.68 -8.86 -13.09
CA GLY A 94 -1.52 -7.89 -12.00
C GLY A 94 -0.05 -7.74 -11.59
N CYS A 95 0.79 -7.08 -12.41
CA CYS A 95 2.15 -6.72 -12.02
C CYS A 95 2.11 -5.72 -10.88
N THR A 96 3.04 -5.79 -9.94
CA THR A 96 3.20 -4.71 -8.98
C THR A 96 4.07 -3.60 -9.53
N ARG A 97 3.67 -2.35 -9.26
CA ARG A 97 4.46 -1.15 -9.54
C ARG A 97 5.23 -0.66 -8.31
N CYS A 98 5.00 -1.26 -7.16
CA CYS A 98 5.75 -0.98 -5.95
C CYS A 98 6.64 -2.15 -5.57
N LEU A 99 7.92 -1.85 -5.39
CA LEU A 99 8.86 -2.76 -4.76
C LEU A 99 8.62 -2.73 -3.24
N ASN A 100 7.76 -3.62 -2.76
CA ASN A 100 7.45 -3.70 -1.33
C ASN A 100 8.52 -4.52 -0.62
N LEU A 101 9.30 -3.88 0.22
CA LEU A 101 10.33 -4.47 1.07
C LEU A 101 9.87 -4.50 2.53
N LEU A 102 10.30 -5.52 3.24
CA LEU A 102 10.05 -5.71 4.67
C LEU A 102 11.37 -6.00 5.37
N LEU A 103 11.66 -5.28 6.44
CA LEU A 103 12.81 -5.62 7.29
C LEU A 103 12.62 -7.02 7.86
N THR A 104 13.72 -7.76 7.94
CA THR A 104 13.69 -9.15 8.40
C THR A 104 14.79 -9.43 9.42
N TYR A 105 14.43 -10.23 10.41
CA TYR A 105 15.35 -10.67 11.47
C TYR A 105 15.01 -12.11 11.84
N PRO A 106 16.01 -13.00 12.04
CA PRO A 106 15.77 -14.39 12.48
C PRO A 106 15.03 -14.47 13.81
N GLU A 107 15.17 -13.43 14.66
CA GLU A 107 14.48 -13.32 15.95
C GLU A 107 13.00 -12.92 15.81
N GLY A 108 12.59 -12.50 14.61
CA GLY A 108 11.25 -12.04 14.31
C GLY A 108 10.90 -10.66 14.89
N CYS A 109 9.61 -10.31 14.78
CA CYS A 109 9.06 -9.09 15.33
C CYS A 109 8.93 -9.16 16.86
N ARG A 110 9.28 -8.08 17.57
CA ARG A 110 9.12 -7.99 19.05
C ARG A 110 7.71 -7.60 19.47
N ALA A 111 6.86 -7.18 18.54
CA ALA A 111 5.47 -6.88 18.83
C ALA A 111 4.58 -8.14 18.78
N ASN A 112 3.37 -8.01 19.32
CA ASN A 112 2.39 -9.10 19.39
C ASN A 112 1.02 -8.61 18.91
N CYS A 113 0.99 -7.89 17.76
CA CYS A 113 -0.28 -7.38 17.21
C CYS A 113 -1.24 -8.55 16.90
N ALA A 114 -2.46 -8.47 17.42
CA ALA A 114 -3.42 -9.59 17.44
C ALA A 114 -3.78 -10.13 16.05
N TYR A 115 -3.71 -9.31 15.02
CA TYR A 115 -4.09 -9.61 13.64
C TYR A 115 -2.89 -9.97 12.72
N CYS A 116 -1.66 -9.91 13.26
CA CYS A 116 -0.46 -9.88 12.42
C CYS A 116 0.19 -11.25 12.27
N GLY A 117 0.50 -11.63 11.05
CA GLY A 117 1.26 -12.84 10.75
C GLY A 117 2.72 -12.83 11.23
N LEU A 118 3.24 -11.65 11.64
CA LEU A 118 4.58 -11.51 12.22
C LEU A 118 4.55 -11.37 13.76
N ALA A 119 3.40 -11.57 14.40
CA ALA A 119 3.26 -11.44 15.85
C ALA A 119 4.19 -12.40 16.58
N ARG A 120 4.83 -11.90 17.65
CA ARG A 120 5.80 -12.64 18.46
C ARG A 120 5.26 -13.99 18.99
N HIS A 121 3.97 -14.06 19.31
CA HIS A 121 3.30 -15.24 19.84
C HIS A 121 2.36 -15.90 18.82
N ARG A 122 2.67 -15.77 17.51
CA ARG A 122 1.91 -16.45 16.48
C ARG A 122 2.04 -17.98 16.63
N GLU A 123 0.92 -18.66 16.70
CA GLU A 123 0.84 -20.13 16.79
C GLU A 123 0.71 -20.76 15.39
N ALA A 124 1.77 -20.74 14.62
CA ALA A 124 1.84 -21.37 13.32
C ALA A 124 3.14 -22.15 13.16
N ASP A 125 3.15 -23.12 12.22
CA ASP A 125 4.38 -23.78 11.83
C ASP A 125 5.43 -22.73 11.47
N ARG A 126 6.65 -22.91 12.01
CA ARG A 126 7.72 -21.92 11.85
C ARG A 126 8.06 -21.69 10.38
N ASP A 127 8.12 -22.77 9.58
CA ASP A 127 8.45 -22.66 8.17
C ASP A 127 7.38 -21.88 7.40
N TYR A 128 6.11 -21.97 7.83
CA TYR A 128 5.03 -21.17 7.30
C TYR A 128 5.11 -19.72 7.78
N ALA A 129 5.31 -19.50 9.07
CA ALA A 129 5.36 -18.17 9.66
C ALA A 129 6.54 -17.32 9.13
N ASP A 130 7.69 -17.94 8.92
CA ASP A 130 8.90 -17.26 8.41
C ASP A 130 8.74 -16.80 6.95
N ARG A 131 7.86 -17.44 6.16
CA ARG A 131 7.67 -17.15 4.75
C ARG A 131 6.45 -16.32 4.42
N ASN A 132 5.40 -16.41 5.23
CA ASN A 132 4.10 -15.84 4.91
C ASN A 132 3.80 -14.60 5.73
N PHE A 133 3.53 -13.50 5.03
CA PHE A 133 3.02 -12.28 5.58
C PHE A 133 1.94 -11.71 4.63
N ILE A 134 0.81 -11.29 5.17
CA ILE A 134 -0.33 -10.80 4.39
C ILE A 134 -0.69 -11.80 3.27
N ARG A 135 -0.97 -13.06 3.63
CA ARG A 135 -1.44 -14.18 2.79
C ARG A 135 -0.48 -14.66 1.69
N VAL A 136 0.66 -14.04 1.50
CA VAL A 136 1.60 -14.39 0.43
C VAL A 136 2.98 -14.67 0.98
N ASP A 137 3.76 -15.43 0.22
CA ASP A 137 5.17 -15.65 0.56
C ASP A 137 5.96 -14.36 0.41
N TRP A 138 6.91 -14.17 1.31
CA TRP A 138 7.83 -13.05 1.31
C TRP A 138 9.28 -13.57 1.30
N PRO A 139 9.85 -13.88 0.13
CA PRO A 139 11.22 -14.35 0.03
C PRO A 139 12.23 -13.30 0.52
N ALA A 140 13.26 -13.77 1.22
CA ALA A 140 14.40 -12.95 1.60
C ALA A 140 15.39 -12.83 0.44
N VAL A 141 15.82 -11.60 0.13
CA VAL A 141 16.72 -11.29 -0.98
C VAL A 141 17.77 -10.30 -0.50
N PRO A 142 19.04 -10.42 -0.95
CA PRO A 142 20.06 -9.43 -0.64
C PRO A 142 19.66 -8.05 -1.15
N MET A 143 19.66 -7.04 -0.26
CA MET A 143 19.26 -5.68 -0.62
C MET A 143 20.10 -5.08 -1.75
N ARG A 144 21.39 -5.39 -1.75
CA ARG A 144 22.30 -4.93 -2.80
C ARG A 144 21.93 -5.47 -4.18
N GLU A 145 21.56 -6.74 -4.28
CA GLU A 145 21.16 -7.36 -5.55
C GLU A 145 19.87 -6.75 -6.10
N ILE A 146 18.91 -6.50 -5.22
CA ILE A 146 17.67 -5.79 -5.60
C ILE A 146 18.01 -4.44 -6.23
N ALA A 147 18.85 -3.64 -5.55
CA ALA A 147 19.23 -2.32 -6.02
C ALA A 147 20.03 -2.40 -7.35
N GLU A 148 20.91 -3.39 -7.52
CA GLU A 148 21.67 -3.60 -8.74
C GLU A 148 20.79 -4.02 -9.94
N ILE A 149 19.78 -4.88 -9.72
CA ILE A 149 18.85 -5.29 -10.78
C ILE A 149 18.04 -4.07 -11.23
N VAL A 150 17.46 -3.32 -10.30
CA VAL A 150 16.62 -2.15 -10.61
C VAL A 150 17.45 -1.03 -11.26
N ALA A 151 18.67 -0.78 -10.79
CA ALA A 151 19.57 0.21 -11.38
C ALA A 151 19.94 -0.14 -12.81
N ARG A 152 20.19 -1.41 -13.11
CA ARG A 152 20.47 -1.89 -14.47
C ARG A 152 19.28 -1.74 -15.42
N ASP A 153 18.07 -1.90 -14.91
CA ASP A 153 16.84 -1.71 -15.70
C ASP A 153 16.56 -0.22 -15.94
N GLY A 154 17.07 0.68 -15.09
CA GLY A 154 17.01 2.13 -15.25
C GLY A 154 15.58 2.65 -15.47
N GLU A 155 15.39 3.50 -16.50
CA GLU A 155 14.07 4.03 -16.88
C GLU A 155 13.06 2.95 -17.29
N HIS A 156 13.54 1.77 -17.69
CA HIS A 156 12.71 0.62 -18.08
C HIS A 156 12.25 -0.22 -16.90
N SER A 157 12.66 0.12 -15.68
CA SER A 157 12.22 -0.57 -14.48
C SER A 157 10.70 -0.59 -14.37
N PRO A 158 10.07 -1.74 -14.11
CA PRO A 158 8.62 -1.83 -13.92
C PRO A 158 8.16 -1.14 -12.63
N PHE A 159 9.09 -0.81 -11.74
CA PHE A 159 8.76 -0.19 -10.46
C PHE A 159 8.65 1.33 -10.59
N HIS A 160 7.55 1.85 -10.04
CA HIS A 160 7.25 3.28 -9.95
C HIS A 160 7.47 3.84 -8.55
N ARG A 161 7.70 2.96 -7.57
CA ARG A 161 7.98 3.30 -6.17
C ARG A 161 8.68 2.14 -5.48
N MET A 162 9.50 2.44 -4.48
CA MET A 162 9.97 1.48 -3.49
C MET A 162 9.36 1.83 -2.14
N CYS A 163 8.97 0.82 -1.35
CA CYS A 163 8.46 0.98 0.01
C CYS A 163 9.27 0.11 0.97
N ILE A 164 9.80 0.72 2.03
CA ILE A 164 10.45 0.01 3.13
C ILE A 164 9.44 -0.10 4.26
N SER A 165 9.03 -1.34 4.59
CA SER A 165 8.14 -1.62 5.72
C SER A 165 8.97 -2.08 6.92
N MET A 166 8.75 -1.44 8.06
CA MET A 166 9.43 -1.76 9.31
C MET A 166 8.68 -2.85 10.09
N ILE A 167 9.42 -3.66 10.82
CA ILE A 167 8.88 -4.47 11.93
C ILE A 167 9.43 -3.94 13.25
N THR A 168 8.84 -4.31 14.36
CA THR A 168 9.30 -3.87 15.68
C THR A 168 10.52 -4.69 16.11
N HIS A 169 11.67 -4.09 16.04
CA HIS A 169 12.95 -4.70 16.43
C HIS A 169 13.94 -3.60 16.89
N PRO A 170 14.88 -3.83 17.84
CA PRO A 170 15.81 -2.81 18.31
C PRO A 170 16.69 -2.19 17.22
N ARG A 171 16.88 -2.89 16.11
CA ARG A 171 17.69 -2.42 14.97
C ARG A 171 16.86 -1.76 13.86
N SER A 172 15.52 -1.82 13.91
CA SER A 172 14.67 -1.40 12.79
C SER A 172 14.96 0.02 12.29
N ASP A 173 15.13 0.98 13.21
CA ASP A 173 15.36 2.37 12.85
C ASP A 173 16.69 2.54 12.12
N ALA A 174 17.76 1.96 12.65
CA ALA A 174 19.09 2.00 12.04
C ALA A 174 19.14 1.23 10.71
N ASP A 175 18.55 0.03 10.67
CA ASP A 175 18.59 -0.80 9.47
C ASP A 175 17.70 -0.24 8.34
N THR A 176 16.60 0.48 8.65
CA THR A 176 15.82 1.25 7.66
C THR A 176 16.70 2.30 6.97
N VAL A 177 17.52 3.01 7.74
CA VAL A 177 18.48 3.99 7.22
C VAL A 177 19.51 3.34 6.30
N GLU A 178 20.06 2.20 6.67
CA GLU A 178 21.07 1.51 5.85
C GLU A 178 20.46 0.88 4.57
N VAL A 179 19.25 0.35 4.63
CA VAL A 179 18.50 -0.11 3.45
C VAL A 179 18.24 1.06 2.49
N LEU A 180 17.81 2.22 3.02
CA LEU A 180 17.58 3.41 2.22
C LEU A 180 18.88 3.92 1.57
N LYS A 181 19.99 3.98 2.30
CA LYS A 181 21.32 4.34 1.76
C LYS A 181 21.76 3.38 0.65
N THR A 182 21.57 2.07 0.85
CA THR A 182 21.94 1.06 -0.16
C THR A 182 21.20 1.30 -1.46
N TRP A 183 19.91 1.71 -1.36
CA TRP A 183 19.08 2.07 -2.50
C TRP A 183 19.53 3.37 -3.16
N THR A 184 19.61 4.46 -2.39
CA THR A 184 19.89 5.80 -2.92
C THR A 184 21.31 5.96 -3.45
N ALA A 185 22.25 5.10 -3.03
CA ALA A 185 23.57 5.03 -3.62
C ALA A 185 23.58 4.55 -5.10
N ARG A 186 22.47 3.96 -5.60
CA ARG A 186 22.38 3.39 -6.94
C ARG A 186 21.20 3.92 -7.76
N ILE A 187 20.15 4.36 -7.10
CA ILE A 187 18.90 4.77 -7.72
C ILE A 187 18.51 6.13 -7.17
N ASP A 188 18.38 7.09 -8.08
CA ASP A 188 17.93 8.44 -7.74
C ASP A 188 16.46 8.37 -7.27
N PRO A 189 16.12 8.85 -6.07
CA PRO A 189 14.76 8.95 -5.57
C PRO A 189 13.82 9.78 -6.46
N ALA A 190 14.36 10.70 -7.27
CA ALA A 190 13.59 11.42 -8.27
C ALA A 190 13.11 10.50 -9.40
N THR A 191 13.84 9.42 -9.69
CA THR A 191 13.48 8.42 -10.71
C THR A 191 12.53 7.36 -10.15
N ILE A 192 12.82 6.82 -8.97
CA ILE A 192 11.94 5.87 -8.26
C ILE A 192 11.81 6.34 -6.82
N PRO A 193 10.73 7.06 -6.49
CA PRO A 193 10.51 7.62 -5.17
C PRO A 193 10.36 6.52 -4.09
N VAL A 194 10.71 6.88 -2.86
CA VAL A 194 10.77 5.95 -1.73
C VAL A 194 9.76 6.35 -0.66
N SER A 195 8.94 5.40 -0.22
CA SER A 195 8.10 5.56 0.97
C SER A 195 8.58 4.69 2.12
N ILE A 196 8.39 5.21 3.32
CA ILE A 196 8.63 4.47 4.57
C ILE A 196 7.28 4.13 5.19
N LEU A 197 7.05 2.85 5.49
CA LEU A 197 5.96 2.40 6.35
C LEU A 197 6.53 2.07 7.72
N SER A 198 6.32 2.97 8.67
CA SER A 198 6.95 2.91 9.97
C SER A 198 6.11 2.21 11.04
N ASN A 199 6.81 1.57 11.97
CA ASN A 199 6.33 1.20 13.30
C ASN A 199 7.06 2.09 14.33
N PRO A 200 6.59 3.32 14.60
CA PRO A 200 7.40 4.36 15.22
C PRO A 200 7.50 4.25 16.75
N THR A 201 7.56 3.03 17.28
CA THR A 201 7.62 2.78 18.75
C THR A 201 8.80 3.46 19.41
N THR A 202 9.96 3.48 18.74
CA THR A 202 11.23 4.04 19.24
C THR A 202 11.67 5.31 18.51
N MET A 203 11.10 5.62 17.36
CA MET A 203 11.47 6.75 16.51
C MET A 203 11.19 8.10 17.17
N ASN A 204 12.05 9.06 16.92
CA ASN A 204 11.87 10.47 17.31
C ASN A 204 11.83 11.37 16.05
N ARG A 205 11.73 12.68 16.24
CA ARG A 205 11.65 13.64 15.14
C ARG A 205 12.93 13.65 14.27
N GLU A 206 14.08 13.48 14.88
CA GLU A 206 15.38 13.45 14.20
C GLU A 206 15.50 12.24 13.28
N ASP A 207 14.94 11.09 13.66
CA ASP A 207 14.87 9.89 12.81
C ASP A 207 14.02 10.16 11.56
N VAL A 208 12.90 10.83 11.72
CA VAL A 208 12.00 11.21 10.60
C VAL A 208 12.70 12.19 9.64
N VAL A 209 13.41 13.21 10.19
CA VAL A 209 14.22 14.15 9.39
C VAL A 209 15.30 13.41 8.62
N ARG A 210 16.04 12.54 9.29
CA ARG A 210 17.12 11.76 8.68
C ARG A 210 16.65 10.92 7.50
N LEU A 211 15.48 10.28 7.59
CA LEU A 211 14.93 9.49 6.48
C LEU A 211 14.57 10.37 5.28
N LYS A 212 14.01 11.56 5.51
CA LYS A 212 13.75 12.54 4.46
C LYS A 212 15.03 13.00 3.77
N ASP A 213 16.04 13.38 4.55
CA ASP A 213 17.34 13.86 4.05
C ASP A 213 18.07 12.80 3.22
N LEU A 214 17.83 11.53 3.50
CA LEU A 214 18.35 10.39 2.73
C LEU A 214 17.53 10.06 1.47
N GLY A 215 16.46 10.79 1.17
CA GLY A 215 15.71 10.65 -0.06
C GLY A 215 14.36 9.93 0.05
N ALA A 216 13.86 9.65 1.26
CA ALA A 216 12.45 9.26 1.39
C ALA A 216 11.54 10.45 1.05
N ASP A 217 10.49 10.22 0.25
CA ASP A 217 9.57 11.27 -0.19
C ASP A 217 8.18 11.19 0.49
N ILE A 218 7.82 10.04 1.03
CA ILE A 218 6.57 9.82 1.78
C ILE A 218 6.89 9.01 3.05
N PHE A 219 6.29 9.43 4.15
CA PHE A 219 6.36 8.74 5.42
C PHE A 219 4.96 8.35 5.90
N THR A 220 4.72 7.07 6.12
CA THR A 220 3.44 6.56 6.61
C THR A 220 3.62 5.82 7.94
N VAL A 221 2.61 5.90 8.79
CA VAL A 221 2.57 5.24 10.08
C VAL A 221 1.61 4.07 10.01
N ALA A 222 2.04 2.89 10.43
CA ALA A 222 1.18 1.71 10.57
C ALA A 222 0.28 1.88 11.82
N LEU A 223 -0.68 2.79 11.77
CA LEU A 223 -1.62 3.04 12.87
C LEU A 223 -2.55 1.84 13.07
N ASP A 224 -3.02 1.28 11.96
CA ASP A 224 -3.80 0.05 11.79
C ASP A 224 -5.20 0.07 12.43
N ALA A 225 -5.41 0.76 13.56
CA ALA A 225 -6.69 0.84 14.28
C ALA A 225 -7.39 2.19 14.06
N ALA A 226 -8.72 2.20 14.10
CA ALA A 226 -9.52 3.42 13.93
C ALA A 226 -9.64 4.24 15.21
N THR A 227 -9.53 3.61 16.38
CA THR A 227 -9.66 4.26 17.70
C THR A 227 -8.57 3.82 18.66
N PRO A 228 -8.29 4.64 19.73
CA PRO A 228 -7.35 4.26 20.78
C PRO A 228 -7.70 2.93 21.46
N GLU A 229 -9.00 2.67 21.68
CA GLU A 229 -9.50 1.47 22.37
C GLU A 229 -9.20 0.23 21.56
N ILE A 230 -9.43 0.28 20.23
CA ILE A 230 -9.11 -0.83 19.31
C ILE A 230 -7.60 -1.01 19.23
N PHE A 231 -6.84 0.09 19.13
CA PHE A 231 -5.37 0.04 19.14
C PHE A 231 -4.85 -0.67 20.39
N GLU A 232 -5.28 -0.23 21.59
CA GLU A 232 -4.84 -0.84 22.85
C GLU A 232 -5.19 -2.31 22.94
N ARG A 233 -6.38 -2.70 22.48
CA ARG A 233 -6.85 -4.11 22.50
C ARG A 233 -6.11 -5.00 21.51
N THR A 234 -5.77 -4.50 20.32
CA THR A 234 -5.27 -5.33 19.21
C THR A 234 -3.78 -5.14 18.92
N ARG A 235 -3.18 -4.03 19.36
CA ARG A 235 -1.82 -3.65 19.05
C ARG A 235 -1.01 -3.14 20.24
N GLY A 236 -1.69 -2.63 21.27
CA GLY A 236 -1.09 -2.03 22.45
C GLY A 236 -0.91 -2.98 23.62
N LYS A 237 -1.17 -2.49 24.83
CA LYS A 237 -0.99 -3.24 26.09
C LYS A 237 -1.87 -4.46 26.20
N GLY A 238 -3.08 -4.42 25.61
CA GLY A 238 -4.02 -5.54 25.64
C GLY A 238 -3.46 -6.84 25.07
N VAL A 239 -2.47 -6.76 24.20
CA VAL A 239 -1.75 -7.90 23.61
C VAL A 239 -0.27 -7.93 24.00
N GLN A 240 0.10 -7.22 25.06
CA GLN A 240 1.49 -7.17 25.56
C GLN A 240 2.50 -6.67 24.51
N SER A 241 2.07 -5.76 23.66
CA SER A 241 2.91 -5.10 22.66
C SER A 241 3.48 -3.78 23.20
N PRO A 242 4.63 -3.32 22.68
CA PRO A 242 5.26 -2.07 23.14
C PRO A 242 4.64 -0.82 22.52
N HIS A 243 3.68 -0.98 21.63
CA HIS A 243 3.09 0.13 20.89
C HIS A 243 2.17 0.98 21.77
N ARG A 244 2.13 2.28 21.48
CA ARG A 244 1.30 3.25 22.17
C ARG A 244 0.65 4.18 21.15
N TRP A 245 -0.65 4.40 21.28
CA TRP A 245 -1.43 5.25 20.40
C TRP A 245 -0.89 6.68 20.31
N ASP A 246 -0.64 7.31 21.46
CA ASP A 246 -0.10 8.67 21.56
C ASP A 246 1.26 8.81 20.84
N ARG A 247 2.13 7.80 20.95
CA ARG A 247 3.42 7.79 20.28
C ARG A 247 3.29 7.72 18.75
N TYR A 248 2.35 6.93 18.27
CA TYR A 248 2.08 6.80 16.84
C TYR A 248 1.57 8.12 16.24
N TRP A 249 0.69 8.81 16.97
CA TRP A 249 0.22 10.13 16.59
C TRP A 249 1.31 11.19 16.66
N GLU A 250 2.14 11.19 17.68
CA GLU A 250 3.28 12.10 17.81
C GLU A 250 4.19 12.01 16.58
N VAL A 251 4.58 10.80 16.18
CA VAL A 251 5.46 10.61 15.01
C VAL A 251 4.73 10.92 13.70
N LEU A 252 3.42 10.66 13.59
CA LEU A 252 2.62 11.08 12.45
C LEU A 252 2.64 12.62 12.29
N LEU A 253 2.53 13.37 13.39
CA LEU A 253 2.61 14.83 13.36
C LEU A 253 4.04 15.30 13.04
N HIS A 254 5.08 14.64 13.53
CA HIS A 254 6.46 14.90 13.09
C HIS A 254 6.59 14.68 11.58
N ALA A 255 6.02 13.61 11.02
CA ALA A 255 6.05 13.34 9.60
C ALA A 255 5.32 14.44 8.80
N ARG A 256 4.17 14.94 9.28
CA ARG A 256 3.47 16.09 8.69
C ARG A 256 4.40 17.31 8.60
N ASP A 257 5.04 17.66 9.70
CA ASP A 257 5.87 18.86 9.80
C ASP A 257 7.16 18.74 8.97
N VAL A 258 7.72 17.52 8.85
CA VAL A 258 8.95 17.24 8.12
C VAL A 258 8.69 17.05 6.62
N PHE A 259 7.75 16.20 6.23
CA PHE A 259 7.51 15.86 4.82
C PHE A 259 6.56 16.83 4.12
N GLY A 260 5.65 17.47 4.86
CA GLY A 260 4.67 18.41 4.33
C GLY A 260 3.40 17.73 3.81
N PRO A 261 2.46 18.54 3.28
CA PRO A 261 1.16 18.05 2.81
C PRO A 261 1.29 16.97 1.73
N GLN A 262 0.41 15.98 1.78
CA GLN A 262 0.33 14.83 0.86
C GLN A 262 1.58 13.89 0.87
N LYS A 263 2.53 14.13 1.76
CA LYS A 263 3.76 13.33 1.90
C LYS A 263 3.82 12.54 3.20
N PHE A 264 2.71 12.47 3.93
CA PHE A 264 2.55 11.67 5.13
C PHE A 264 1.15 11.04 5.19
N GLY A 265 0.98 10.00 5.99
CA GLY A 265 -0.32 9.35 6.14
C GLY A 265 -0.30 8.16 7.09
N ALA A 266 -1.42 7.46 7.16
CA ALA A 266 -1.55 6.28 8.00
C ALA A 266 -2.11 5.08 7.23
N HIS A 267 -1.65 3.89 7.60
CA HIS A 267 -2.28 2.63 7.25
C HIS A 267 -3.36 2.31 8.29
N ILE A 268 -4.51 1.84 7.83
CA ILE A 268 -5.69 1.52 8.66
C ILE A 268 -6.25 0.18 8.19
N ILE A 269 -6.53 -0.72 9.14
CA ILE A 269 -7.18 -2.00 8.86
C ILE A 269 -8.67 -1.85 9.14
N VAL A 270 -9.50 -2.19 8.15
CA VAL A 270 -10.97 -2.17 8.25
C VAL A 270 -11.46 -3.53 8.71
N GLY A 271 -12.30 -3.55 9.75
CA GLY A 271 -12.96 -4.76 10.25
C GLY A 271 -12.36 -5.34 11.53
N MET A 272 -11.70 -4.50 12.33
CA MET A 272 -11.16 -4.91 13.65
C MET A 272 -12.11 -4.61 14.80
N GLY A 273 -13.37 -4.24 14.51
CA GLY A 273 -14.41 -3.99 15.49
C GLY A 273 -14.83 -2.53 15.62
N GLU A 274 -14.34 -1.66 14.75
CA GLU A 274 -14.80 -0.28 14.60
C GLU A 274 -16.11 -0.19 13.82
N SER A 275 -16.86 0.87 14.04
CA SER A 275 -17.91 1.31 13.13
C SER A 275 -17.33 1.99 11.89
N GLU A 276 -18.09 2.04 10.79
CA GLU A 276 -17.67 2.77 9.59
C GLU A 276 -17.52 4.28 9.88
N TYR A 277 -18.35 4.83 10.78
CA TYR A 277 -18.24 6.22 11.23
C TYR A 277 -16.92 6.50 11.95
N GLU A 278 -16.51 5.67 12.89
CA GLU A 278 -15.23 5.85 13.62
C GLU A 278 -14.05 5.80 12.66
N LEU A 279 -14.04 4.85 11.73
CA LEU A 279 -12.98 4.72 10.74
C LEU A 279 -12.93 5.92 9.79
N LEU A 280 -14.07 6.36 9.27
CA LEU A 280 -14.16 7.49 8.36
C LEU A 280 -13.88 8.83 9.05
N SER A 281 -14.18 8.94 10.36
CA SER A 281 -13.77 10.08 11.19
C SER A 281 -12.24 10.19 11.28
N LEU A 282 -11.53 9.06 11.42
CA LEU A 282 -10.08 9.02 11.37
C LEU A 282 -9.56 9.42 9.97
N VAL A 283 -10.19 8.93 8.90
CA VAL A 283 -9.84 9.32 7.53
C VAL A 283 -10.00 10.82 7.34
N GLN A 284 -11.11 11.41 7.78
CA GLN A 284 -11.35 12.86 7.72
C GLN A 284 -10.29 13.62 8.49
N GLN A 285 -9.94 13.18 9.69
CA GLN A 285 -8.91 13.82 10.52
C GLN A 285 -7.55 13.81 9.80
N LEU A 286 -7.17 12.72 9.14
CA LEU A 286 -5.93 12.66 8.37
C LEU A 286 -5.93 13.64 7.20
N VAL A 287 -7.05 13.74 6.47
CA VAL A 287 -7.21 14.69 5.36
C VAL A 287 -7.18 16.14 5.85
N ASP A 288 -7.83 16.45 6.97
CA ASP A 288 -7.82 17.80 7.57
C ASP A 288 -6.40 18.21 8.02
N LEU A 289 -5.54 17.25 8.37
CA LEU A 289 -4.13 17.48 8.64
C LEU A 289 -3.28 17.62 7.36
N GLY A 290 -3.86 17.40 6.18
CA GLY A 290 -3.17 17.39 4.90
C GLY A 290 -2.49 16.06 4.57
N GLY A 291 -2.79 14.99 5.29
CA GLY A 291 -2.30 13.64 5.07
C GLY A 291 -3.22 12.80 4.18
N HIS A 292 -2.95 11.51 4.11
CA HIS A 292 -3.76 10.55 3.36
C HIS A 292 -3.90 9.23 4.11
N SER A 293 -4.90 8.43 3.71
CA SER A 293 -5.20 7.14 4.32
C SER A 293 -4.95 5.99 3.36
N HIS A 294 -4.39 4.88 3.88
CA HIS A 294 -4.26 3.63 3.14
C HIS A 294 -5.04 2.54 3.86
N LEU A 295 -6.04 1.97 3.18
CA LEU A 295 -6.88 0.94 3.76
C LEU A 295 -6.36 -0.47 3.48
N PHE A 296 -6.48 -1.33 4.48
CA PHE A 296 -6.31 -2.77 4.40
C PHE A 296 -7.58 -3.47 4.85
N CYS A 297 -8.02 -4.47 4.11
CA CYS A 297 -9.14 -5.31 4.50
C CYS A 297 -8.66 -6.34 5.51
N PHE A 298 -9.22 -6.35 6.72
CA PHE A 298 -8.90 -7.38 7.69
C PHE A 298 -9.25 -8.75 7.12
N PHE A 299 -8.34 -9.66 7.30
CA PHE A 299 -8.61 -11.09 7.16
C PHE A 299 -7.85 -11.83 8.26
N PRO A 300 -8.36 -12.99 8.73
CA PRO A 300 -7.75 -13.75 9.79
C PRO A 300 -6.44 -14.40 9.33
N GLU A 301 -5.31 -13.95 9.84
CA GLU A 301 -4.00 -14.59 9.63
C GLU A 301 -3.91 -15.86 10.49
N GLN A 302 -3.61 -16.97 9.87
CA GLN A 302 -3.48 -18.26 10.56
C GLN A 302 -2.50 -18.18 11.73
N GLY A 303 -2.94 -18.60 12.91
CA GLY A 303 -2.16 -18.63 14.15
C GLY A 303 -1.99 -17.27 14.82
N SER A 304 -2.60 -16.19 14.30
CA SER A 304 -2.71 -14.92 15.01
C SER A 304 -3.80 -14.97 16.08
N LEU A 305 -3.76 -14.04 17.05
CA LEU A 305 -4.79 -13.99 18.10
C LEU A 305 -6.20 -13.71 17.57
N MET A 306 -6.32 -13.20 16.35
CA MET A 306 -7.61 -12.90 15.71
C MET A 306 -7.94 -13.86 14.55
N ASP A 307 -7.27 -15.01 14.43
CA ASP A 307 -7.48 -15.97 13.34
C ASP A 307 -8.87 -16.65 13.37
N HIS A 308 -9.52 -16.66 14.55
CA HIS A 308 -10.86 -17.17 14.76
C HIS A 308 -11.98 -16.21 14.32
N LEU A 309 -11.66 -14.95 14.01
CA LEU A 309 -12.65 -13.96 13.60
C LEU A 309 -12.95 -14.09 12.10
N PRO A 310 -14.17 -13.71 11.66
CA PRO A 310 -14.47 -13.66 10.24
C PRO A 310 -13.70 -12.55 9.55
N ALA A 311 -13.36 -12.74 8.27
CA ALA A 311 -12.85 -11.66 7.42
C ALA A 311 -13.90 -10.55 7.27
N THR A 312 -13.45 -9.33 7.01
CA THR A 312 -14.34 -8.18 6.79
C THR A 312 -15.38 -8.48 5.71
N PRO A 313 -16.68 -8.28 6.00
CA PRO A 313 -17.74 -8.40 5.00
C PRO A 313 -17.48 -7.50 3.78
N ARG A 314 -17.73 -8.01 2.57
CA ARG A 314 -17.43 -7.28 1.34
C ARG A 314 -18.30 -6.05 1.14
N ASP A 315 -19.53 -6.04 1.64
CA ASP A 315 -20.40 -4.84 1.61
C ASP A 315 -19.86 -3.74 2.51
N GLN A 316 -19.41 -4.03 3.75
CA GLN A 316 -18.72 -3.10 4.62
C GLN A 316 -17.44 -2.55 3.94
N TRP A 317 -16.61 -3.46 3.42
CA TRP A 317 -15.38 -3.07 2.73
C TRP A 317 -15.65 -2.10 1.59
N ARG A 318 -16.66 -2.38 0.74
CA ARG A 318 -17.00 -1.50 -0.40
C ARG A 318 -17.52 -0.14 0.03
N ARG A 319 -18.37 -0.08 1.07
CA ARG A 319 -18.86 1.20 1.59
C ARG A 319 -17.71 2.07 2.10
N VAL A 320 -16.81 1.47 2.89
CA VAL A 320 -15.64 2.20 3.42
C VAL A 320 -14.68 2.62 2.30
N GLN A 321 -14.38 1.76 1.31
CA GLN A 321 -13.55 2.14 0.17
C GLN A 321 -14.11 3.35 -0.58
N LEU A 322 -15.42 3.33 -0.87
CA LEU A 322 -16.08 4.42 -1.58
C LEU A 322 -16.09 5.70 -0.76
N ALA A 323 -16.52 5.65 0.50
CA ALA A 323 -16.57 6.81 1.39
C ALA A 323 -15.15 7.42 1.60
N ARG A 324 -14.15 6.59 1.85
CA ARG A 324 -12.76 7.03 1.95
C ARG A 324 -12.29 7.71 0.66
N TYR A 325 -12.59 7.16 -0.51
CA TYR A 325 -12.22 7.77 -1.78
C TYR A 325 -12.86 9.15 -1.96
N LEU A 326 -14.13 9.29 -1.56
CA LEU A 326 -14.84 10.57 -1.63
C LEU A 326 -14.21 11.61 -0.71
N ILE A 327 -13.78 11.22 0.50
CA ILE A 327 -13.10 12.12 1.44
C ILE A 327 -11.71 12.49 0.92
N ASP A 328 -10.90 11.52 0.50
CA ASP A 328 -9.50 11.76 0.11
C ASP A 328 -9.37 12.49 -1.24
N TYR A 329 -10.31 12.28 -2.19
CA TYR A 329 -10.12 12.72 -3.58
C TYR A 329 -11.29 13.50 -4.19
N ALA A 330 -12.50 13.41 -3.67
CA ALA A 330 -13.66 14.11 -4.23
C ALA A 330 -14.10 15.32 -3.38
N GLY A 331 -13.40 15.63 -2.29
CA GLY A 331 -13.69 16.75 -1.42
C GLY A 331 -15.00 16.63 -0.62
N VAL A 332 -15.59 15.44 -0.56
CA VAL A 332 -16.76 15.18 0.30
C VAL A 332 -16.27 15.08 1.72
N ARG A 333 -17.00 15.71 2.64
CA ARG A 333 -16.70 15.64 4.06
C ARG A 333 -17.60 14.64 4.78
N ILE A 334 -17.10 14.05 5.87
CA ILE A 334 -17.87 13.08 6.65
C ILE A 334 -19.20 13.67 7.17
N GLU A 335 -19.24 14.97 7.45
CA GLU A 335 -20.44 15.68 7.91
C GLU A 335 -21.55 15.73 6.83
N GLN A 336 -21.22 15.51 5.57
CA GLN A 336 -22.18 15.43 4.46
C GLN A 336 -22.74 14.01 4.28
N MET A 337 -22.11 13.00 4.90
CA MET A 337 -22.54 11.62 4.84
C MET A 337 -23.63 11.32 5.87
N SER A 338 -24.44 10.30 5.65
CA SER A 338 -25.38 9.80 6.64
C SER A 338 -25.04 8.39 7.09
N PHE A 339 -25.34 8.11 8.35
CA PHE A 339 -25.00 6.84 9.00
C PHE A 339 -26.22 6.31 9.76
N ASP A 340 -26.36 5.00 9.81
CA ASP A 340 -27.35 4.34 10.66
C ASP A 340 -26.96 4.38 12.16
N ALA A 341 -27.83 3.87 13.02
CA ALA A 341 -27.61 3.84 14.46
C ALA A 341 -26.39 2.99 14.88
N GLN A 342 -25.84 2.16 14.01
CA GLN A 342 -24.64 1.37 14.20
C GLN A 342 -23.38 2.01 13.58
N GLY A 343 -23.51 3.23 13.05
CA GLY A 343 -22.43 3.96 12.41
C GLY A 343 -22.06 3.42 11.03
N ARG A 344 -22.95 2.69 10.36
CA ARG A 344 -22.77 2.21 8.99
C ARG A 344 -23.18 3.29 8.01
N VAL A 345 -22.42 3.47 6.92
CA VAL A 345 -22.74 4.44 5.87
C VAL A 345 -24.05 4.06 5.17
N GLU A 346 -25.02 4.99 5.13
CA GLU A 346 -26.26 4.93 4.38
C GLU A 346 -26.28 5.90 3.19
N GLY A 347 -25.61 7.05 3.31
CA GLY A 347 -25.52 8.04 2.24
C GLY A 347 -24.14 8.69 2.16
N TYR A 348 -23.75 9.07 0.95
CA TYR A 348 -22.39 9.52 0.65
C TYR A 348 -22.27 11.04 0.45
N GLY A 349 -23.33 11.81 0.71
CA GLY A 349 -23.33 13.26 0.53
C GLY A 349 -23.36 13.74 -0.92
N LEU A 350 -23.64 12.85 -1.87
CA LEU A 350 -23.69 13.13 -3.31
C LEU A 350 -25.03 12.75 -3.92
N GLY A 351 -25.37 13.36 -5.06
CA GLY A 351 -26.49 12.95 -5.88
C GLY A 351 -26.29 11.55 -6.49
N ALA A 352 -27.40 10.84 -6.77
CA ALA A 352 -27.33 9.47 -7.28
C ALA A 352 -26.54 9.35 -8.60
N ALA A 353 -26.69 10.31 -9.52
CA ALA A 353 -25.98 10.31 -10.80
C ALA A 353 -24.47 10.52 -10.61
N GLU A 354 -24.08 11.47 -9.77
CA GLU A 354 -22.67 11.75 -9.48
C GLU A 354 -21.99 10.55 -8.78
N LEU A 355 -22.69 9.93 -7.82
CA LEU A 355 -22.22 8.73 -7.16
C LEU A 355 -22.04 7.57 -8.15
N GLU A 356 -22.98 7.38 -9.07
CA GLU A 356 -22.90 6.35 -10.10
C GLU A 356 -21.72 6.59 -11.06
N ASP A 357 -21.48 7.83 -11.45
CA ASP A 357 -20.33 8.19 -12.29
C ASP A 357 -19.01 7.81 -11.58
N ILE A 358 -18.87 8.12 -10.29
CA ILE A 358 -17.68 7.76 -9.50
C ILE A 358 -17.54 6.23 -9.37
N VAL A 359 -18.62 5.53 -9.04
CA VAL A 359 -18.63 4.06 -8.94
C VAL A 359 -18.30 3.44 -10.30
N GLY A 360 -18.84 4.01 -11.39
CA GLY A 360 -18.61 3.59 -12.77
C GLY A 360 -17.15 3.64 -13.20
N THR A 361 -16.35 4.57 -12.66
CA THR A 361 -14.91 4.61 -12.93
C THR A 361 -14.18 3.40 -12.34
N GLY A 362 -14.65 2.83 -11.24
CA GLY A 362 -13.99 1.76 -10.51
C GLY A 362 -12.76 2.19 -9.69
N THR A 363 -12.33 3.44 -9.80
CA THR A 363 -11.09 3.95 -9.16
C THR A 363 -11.14 3.85 -7.65
N ALA A 364 -12.29 4.13 -7.04
CA ALA A 364 -12.51 4.04 -5.59
C ALA A 364 -12.21 2.63 -5.00
N PHE A 365 -12.27 1.59 -5.83
CA PHE A 365 -12.11 0.18 -5.41
C PHE A 365 -10.73 -0.38 -5.71
N ARG A 366 -9.84 0.43 -6.26
CA ARG A 366 -8.43 0.07 -6.42
C ARG A 366 -7.72 0.08 -5.06
N THR A 367 -6.58 -0.62 -5.00
CA THR A 367 -5.74 -0.59 -3.81
C THR A 367 -5.36 0.85 -3.48
N SER A 368 -5.62 1.28 -2.26
CA SER A 368 -5.13 2.56 -1.74
C SER A 368 -3.66 2.43 -1.35
N GLY A 369 -2.84 3.39 -1.75
CA GLY A 369 -1.40 3.35 -1.50
C GLY A 369 -0.70 4.61 -1.98
N CYS A 370 0.59 4.72 -1.69
CA CYS A 370 1.40 5.84 -2.13
C CYS A 370 1.42 5.95 -3.67
N PRO A 371 1.37 7.17 -4.23
CA PRO A 371 1.49 7.39 -5.68
C PRO A 371 2.87 6.98 -6.18
N GLY A 372 3.00 6.76 -7.48
CA GLY A 372 4.24 6.44 -8.15
C GLY A 372 4.98 7.65 -8.71
N LYS A 373 5.91 7.36 -9.62
CA LYS A 373 6.71 8.37 -10.33
C LYS A 373 5.93 9.10 -11.45
N PHE A 374 4.78 8.58 -11.86
CA PHE A 374 3.94 9.18 -12.88
C PHE A 374 2.71 9.84 -12.24
N GLN A 375 2.26 10.94 -12.82
CA GLN A 375 1.11 11.70 -12.29
C GLN A 375 -0.23 10.94 -12.37
N ASP A 376 -0.34 9.98 -13.28
CA ASP A 376 -1.50 9.11 -13.46
C ASP A 376 -1.48 7.86 -12.56
N ASP A 377 -0.43 7.67 -11.78
CA ASP A 377 -0.35 6.62 -10.77
C ASP A 377 -1.22 6.96 -9.56
N VAL A 378 -2.50 6.63 -9.62
CA VAL A 378 -3.42 6.77 -8.46
C VAL A 378 -2.86 6.05 -7.23
N SER A 379 -2.25 4.88 -7.45
CA SER A 379 -1.49 4.14 -6.45
C SER A 379 -0.45 3.28 -7.16
N ALA A 380 0.82 3.50 -6.88
CA ALA A 380 1.88 2.58 -7.29
C ALA A 380 1.97 1.40 -6.33
N CYS A 381 1.64 1.60 -5.05
CA CYS A 381 1.57 0.55 -4.05
C CYS A 381 0.27 -0.24 -4.20
N ASP A 382 0.18 -1.06 -5.24
CA ASP A 382 -1.01 -1.79 -5.67
C ASP A 382 -1.15 -3.18 -5.02
N ARG A 383 -0.15 -3.69 -4.31
CA ARG A 383 -0.15 -4.91 -3.46
C ARG A 383 -1.03 -6.05 -3.99
N PRO A 384 -0.73 -6.62 -5.17
CA PRO A 384 -1.60 -7.61 -5.78
C PRO A 384 -1.89 -8.78 -4.85
N TYR A 385 -3.18 -8.97 -4.52
CA TYR A 385 -3.71 -10.08 -3.72
C TYR A 385 -3.17 -10.19 -2.28
N GLY A 386 -2.61 -9.10 -1.75
CA GLY A 386 -2.10 -9.07 -0.37
C GLY A 386 -3.19 -9.16 0.70
N ASP A 387 -4.38 -8.59 0.44
CA ASP A 387 -5.51 -8.57 1.38
C ASP A 387 -6.67 -9.49 1.01
N SER A 388 -6.56 -10.22 -0.11
CA SER A 388 -7.65 -11.10 -0.58
C SER A 388 -7.18 -12.03 -1.70
N PRO A 389 -7.81 -13.22 -1.85
CA PRO A 389 -7.48 -14.12 -2.95
C PRO A 389 -8.01 -13.59 -4.29
N PRO A 390 -7.43 -14.05 -5.42
CA PRO A 390 -7.89 -13.71 -6.76
C PRO A 390 -9.37 -14.04 -7.04
N SER A 391 -9.93 -15.01 -6.36
CA SER A 391 -11.35 -15.41 -6.49
C SER A 391 -12.31 -14.44 -5.85
N ASP A 392 -11.84 -13.65 -4.85
CA ASP A 392 -12.68 -12.68 -4.13
C ASP A 392 -11.88 -11.41 -3.78
N ILE A 393 -11.57 -10.62 -4.80
CA ILE A 393 -10.72 -9.44 -4.70
C ILE A 393 -11.35 -8.37 -3.81
N ALA A 394 -10.67 -8.02 -2.73
CA ALA A 394 -11.01 -6.88 -1.88
C ALA A 394 -10.51 -5.57 -2.51
N SER A 395 -9.21 -5.41 -2.70
CA SER A 395 -8.61 -4.26 -3.35
C SER A 395 -8.11 -4.64 -4.74
N PHE A 396 -8.52 -3.90 -5.76
CA PHE A 396 -8.11 -4.20 -7.14
C PHE A 396 -6.73 -3.61 -7.43
N PRO A 397 -5.73 -4.44 -7.78
CA PRO A 397 -4.40 -3.95 -8.16
C PRO A 397 -4.36 -3.36 -9.58
N PHE A 398 -5.47 -3.40 -10.28
CA PHE A 398 -5.68 -2.91 -11.64
C PHE A 398 -7.06 -2.24 -11.75
N GLN A 399 -7.34 -1.63 -12.89
CA GLN A 399 -8.65 -1.04 -13.16
C GLN A 399 -9.72 -2.13 -13.21
N PRO A 400 -10.79 -2.08 -12.38
CA PRO A 400 -11.92 -2.99 -12.44
C PRO A 400 -12.59 -2.98 -13.81
N ASN A 401 -12.91 -4.15 -14.34
CA ASN A 401 -13.65 -4.28 -15.58
C ASN A 401 -15.17 -4.26 -15.34
N LYS A 402 -15.98 -4.32 -16.41
CA LYS A 402 -17.46 -4.31 -16.34
C LYS A 402 -18.01 -5.43 -15.43
N GLN A 403 -17.40 -6.61 -15.43
CA GLN A 403 -17.83 -7.72 -14.57
C GLN A 403 -17.52 -7.45 -13.10
N ASP A 404 -16.34 -6.88 -12.81
CA ASP A 404 -15.97 -6.46 -11.46
C ASP A 404 -16.93 -5.38 -10.96
N LEU A 405 -17.23 -4.36 -11.78
CA LEU A 405 -18.14 -3.28 -11.43
C LEU A 405 -19.56 -3.78 -11.13
N ARG A 406 -20.06 -4.77 -11.90
CA ARG A 406 -21.34 -5.43 -11.57
C ARG A 406 -21.31 -6.13 -10.20
N LYS A 407 -20.17 -6.79 -9.85
CA LYS A 407 -19.99 -7.40 -8.52
C LYS A 407 -19.94 -6.34 -7.42
N ILE A 408 -19.20 -5.26 -7.63
CA ILE A 408 -19.06 -4.12 -6.70
C ILE A 408 -20.42 -3.48 -6.43
N ARG A 409 -21.22 -3.15 -7.46
CA ARG A 409 -22.57 -2.57 -7.30
C ARG A 409 -23.48 -3.46 -6.45
N ARG A 410 -23.45 -4.78 -6.68
CA ARG A 410 -24.22 -5.73 -5.84
C ARG A 410 -23.77 -5.71 -4.39
N GLN A 411 -22.46 -5.60 -4.14
CA GLN A 411 -21.88 -5.50 -2.78
C GLN A 411 -22.27 -4.19 -2.10
N LEU A 412 -22.31 -3.08 -2.85
CA LEU A 412 -22.78 -1.77 -2.36
C LEU A 412 -24.30 -1.67 -2.24
N LYS A 413 -25.07 -2.64 -2.79
CA LYS A 413 -26.53 -2.58 -2.90
C LYS A 413 -27.04 -1.39 -3.73
N ILE A 414 -26.22 -0.89 -4.63
CA ILE A 414 -26.62 0.13 -5.62
C ILE A 414 -27.31 -0.56 -6.79
N PRO A 415 -28.41 0.00 -7.33
CA PRO A 415 -29.09 -0.56 -8.50
C PRO A 415 -28.11 -0.76 -9.67
N VAL A 416 -28.20 -1.92 -10.32
CA VAL A 416 -27.40 -2.19 -11.53
C VAL A 416 -28.06 -1.44 -12.68
N VAL A 417 -27.38 -0.45 -13.24
CA VAL A 417 -27.81 0.16 -14.50
C VAL A 417 -27.73 -0.92 -15.57
N GLN A 418 -28.86 -1.22 -16.21
CA GLN A 418 -28.89 -2.13 -17.37
C GLN A 418 -28.28 -1.35 -18.54
N ASP A 419 -27.21 -1.89 -19.14
CA ASP A 419 -26.58 -1.38 -20.37
C ASP A 419 -27.51 -1.58 -21.58
#